data_be73bd18a690de32434782adf4545a6a
#
_entry.id   be73bd18a690de32434782adf4545a6a
#
_cell.length_a   1.000
_cell.length_b   1.000
_cell.length_c   1.000
_cell.angle_alpha   90.00
_cell.angle_beta   90.00
_cell.angle_gamma   90.00
#
_symmetry.space_group_name_H-M   'P 1'
#
loop_
_entity.id
_entity.type
_entity.pdbx_description
1 polymer ?
#
loop_
_entity_poly.entity_id
_entity_poly.type
_entity_poly.pdbx_seq_one_letter_code
_entity_poly.pdbx_strand_id
1 'polypeptide(L)'
;MGNESGYGPNFAAISAWLHDFDPTRPVHYEGAQGVNGEPDPKTVDVISRFYTRVKQEYLNPGIPEGEDKERAENARWERLLEIAERTNDNRPVMTSEYAHCMGNALGNFKEYWDEIYSNSRMLGGFIWDWVDQGIYKILPDGRQMVAYGGDFGDQPNLKAFCFNGVVMSDRETTPKYWEVKKVYAPVKLEMEKDLQVFPKEQDLLVKEQDVLPKGLRVTNRNHHIGLEGYRCLWTLIENGKKMEQGELALPLVAPGETGTMALPDVKINKQADVRLNVSIVLKEDALWAKAGHEILKEQFALNDHLMAVADGVQPGRRKSKFSVLDLWEDSYFQAFRAPTDNDKSFGNWLAKDWKNQ
;
A
#
# COMPACT_ATOMS: atom_id res chain seq x y z
N MET A 1 -2.24 23.46 -11.15
CA MET A 1 -1.92 24.38 -12.26
C MET A 1 -1.25 23.69 -13.46
N GLY A 2 -1.57 22.53 -13.79
CA GLY A 2 -0.94 21.70 -14.85
C GLY A 2 -0.18 20.53 -14.28
N ASN A 3 0.46 19.76 -15.15
CA ASN A 3 1.22 18.56 -14.82
C ASN A 3 2.47 18.50 -15.70
N GLU A 4 3.64 18.30 -15.10
CA GLU A 4 4.94 18.15 -15.78
C GLU A 4 5.26 19.23 -16.85
N SER A 5 4.84 20.45 -16.59
CA SER A 5 4.93 21.55 -17.58
C SER A 5 6.11 22.51 -17.34
N GLY A 6 7.04 22.13 -16.48
CA GLY A 6 8.13 23.00 -16.03
C GLY A 6 7.63 24.10 -15.08
N TYR A 7 8.51 24.98 -14.64
CA TYR A 7 8.17 26.09 -13.77
C TYR A 7 8.77 27.40 -14.31
N GLY A 8 7.98 28.48 -14.26
CA GLY A 8 8.41 29.77 -14.74
C GLY A 8 7.45 30.91 -14.35
N PRO A 9 7.68 32.14 -14.86
CA PRO A 9 6.94 33.33 -14.46
C PRO A 9 5.42 33.23 -14.64
N ASN A 10 4.95 32.47 -15.64
CA ASN A 10 3.52 32.29 -15.89
C ASN A 10 2.83 31.53 -14.76
N PHE A 11 3.51 30.56 -14.15
CA PHE A 11 2.94 29.84 -12.99
C PHE A 11 2.82 30.74 -11.77
N ALA A 12 3.80 31.61 -11.54
CA ALA A 12 3.72 32.61 -10.47
C ALA A 12 2.54 33.59 -10.69
N ALA A 13 2.37 34.07 -11.93
CA ALA A 13 1.25 34.95 -12.28
C ALA A 13 -0.11 34.25 -12.14
N ILE A 14 -0.23 33.01 -12.59
CA ILE A 14 -1.47 32.20 -12.44
C ILE A 14 -1.76 31.96 -10.96
N SER A 15 -0.77 31.64 -10.15
CA SER A 15 -0.95 31.44 -8.71
C SER A 15 -1.46 32.71 -8.03
N ALA A 16 -0.86 33.86 -8.33
CA ALA A 16 -1.31 35.15 -7.79
C ALA A 16 -2.76 35.46 -8.18
N TRP A 17 -3.11 35.20 -9.45
CA TRP A 17 -4.48 35.37 -9.91
C TRP A 17 -5.47 34.41 -9.23
N LEU A 18 -5.09 33.14 -9.01
CA LEU A 18 -5.94 32.16 -8.33
C LEU A 18 -6.20 32.57 -6.88
N HIS A 19 -5.19 33.06 -6.15
CA HIS A 19 -5.36 33.53 -4.79
C HIS A 19 -6.25 34.80 -4.69
N ASP A 20 -6.19 35.65 -5.70
CA ASP A 20 -7.07 36.84 -5.78
C ASP A 20 -8.51 36.44 -6.10
N PHE A 21 -8.68 35.47 -7.04
CA PHE A 21 -9.99 35.00 -7.47
C PHE A 21 -10.70 34.12 -6.43
N ASP A 22 -9.98 33.23 -5.77
CA ASP A 22 -10.51 32.36 -4.73
C ASP A 22 -9.48 32.14 -3.59
N PRO A 23 -9.49 33.00 -2.58
CA PRO A 23 -8.56 32.88 -1.46
C PRO A 23 -8.86 31.71 -0.51
N THR A 24 -9.92 30.95 -0.75
CA THR A 24 -10.36 29.86 0.15
C THR A 24 -9.73 28.52 -0.17
N ARG A 25 -9.13 28.36 -1.35
CA ARG A 25 -8.53 27.10 -1.80
C ARG A 25 -7.02 27.22 -1.97
N PRO A 26 -6.24 26.25 -1.42
CA PRO A 26 -4.80 26.24 -1.62
C PRO A 26 -4.44 25.99 -3.09
N VAL A 27 -3.40 26.64 -3.55
CA VAL A 27 -2.84 26.46 -4.88
C VAL A 27 -1.74 25.42 -4.83
N HIS A 28 -1.81 24.43 -5.73
CA HIS A 28 -0.83 23.38 -5.86
C HIS A 28 -0.28 23.27 -7.29
N TYR A 29 1.00 23.00 -7.39
CA TYR A 29 1.70 22.63 -8.63
C TYR A 29 3.01 21.92 -8.29
N GLU A 30 3.18 20.70 -8.81
CA GLU A 30 4.34 19.84 -8.50
C GLU A 30 5.66 20.40 -9.07
N GLY A 31 5.60 21.10 -10.20
CA GLY A 31 6.77 21.72 -10.85
C GLY A 31 7.34 22.94 -10.10
N ALA A 32 6.63 23.44 -9.08
CA ALA A 32 7.10 24.54 -8.24
C ALA A 32 8.14 24.05 -7.22
N GLN A 33 9.32 23.71 -7.68
CA GLN A 33 10.41 23.16 -6.89
C GLN A 33 11.67 23.99 -7.02
N GLY A 34 12.40 24.10 -5.92
CA GLY A 34 13.74 24.67 -5.93
C GLY A 34 14.72 23.82 -6.75
N VAL A 35 15.58 24.48 -7.47
CA VAL A 35 16.65 23.84 -8.25
C VAL A 35 18.00 24.17 -7.63
N ASN A 36 18.97 23.26 -7.75
CA ASN A 36 20.33 23.47 -7.25
C ASN A 36 20.43 23.85 -5.75
N GLY A 37 19.54 23.31 -4.93
CA GLY A 37 19.52 23.58 -3.49
C GLY A 37 18.76 24.84 -3.07
N GLU A 38 18.16 25.55 -4.02
CA GLU A 38 17.29 26.68 -3.71
C GLU A 38 15.98 26.21 -3.02
N PRO A 39 15.39 27.04 -2.15
CA PRO A 39 14.11 26.73 -1.54
C PRO A 39 12.99 26.61 -2.58
N ASP A 40 12.00 25.78 -2.27
CA ASP A 40 10.79 25.67 -3.09
C ASP A 40 10.05 27.02 -3.20
N PRO A 41 9.63 27.44 -4.41
CA PRO A 41 8.94 28.71 -4.61
C PRO A 41 7.72 28.88 -3.70
N LYS A 42 7.54 30.07 -3.15
CA LYS A 42 6.39 30.43 -2.28
C LYS A 42 5.10 30.73 -3.07
N THR A 43 5.09 30.42 -4.37
CA THR A 43 3.93 30.61 -5.26
C THR A 43 2.89 29.52 -5.12
N VAL A 44 3.17 28.45 -4.38
CA VAL A 44 2.23 27.37 -4.07
C VAL A 44 2.11 27.16 -2.57
N ASP A 45 0.93 26.73 -2.14
CA ASP A 45 0.60 26.55 -0.72
C ASP A 45 0.96 25.14 -0.22
N VAL A 46 1.18 24.20 -1.13
CA VAL A 46 1.51 22.81 -0.82
C VAL A 46 2.80 22.44 -1.53
N ILE A 47 3.77 21.94 -0.78
CA ILE A 47 4.98 21.34 -1.33
C ILE A 47 4.64 19.95 -1.84
N SER A 48 5.03 19.64 -3.06
CA SER A 48 4.80 18.28 -3.59
C SER A 48 5.99 17.76 -4.39
N ARG A 49 6.02 16.45 -4.51
CA ARG A 49 6.98 15.72 -5.32
C ARG A 49 6.28 14.57 -6.04
N PHE A 50 6.91 14.09 -7.13
CA PHE A 50 6.58 12.82 -7.76
C PHE A 50 7.47 11.73 -7.22
N TYR A 51 6.92 10.55 -6.98
CA TYR A 51 7.61 9.30 -6.69
C TYR A 51 8.71 9.45 -5.63
N THR A 52 8.36 10.08 -4.51
CA THR A 52 9.24 10.20 -3.36
C THR A 52 9.65 8.84 -2.81
N ARG A 53 10.69 8.81 -2.00
CA ARG A 53 11.17 7.61 -1.32
C ARG A 53 10.55 7.46 0.05
N VAL A 54 10.44 6.22 0.51
CA VAL A 54 10.11 5.88 1.89
C VAL A 54 11.39 5.64 2.69
N LYS A 55 12.23 4.71 2.21
CA LYS A 55 13.50 4.35 2.85
C LYS A 55 14.61 4.29 1.83
N GLN A 56 15.81 4.70 2.22
CA GLN A 56 16.97 4.67 1.33
C GLN A 56 17.33 3.27 0.86
N GLU A 57 17.22 2.28 1.72
CA GLU A 57 17.52 0.89 1.42
C GLU A 57 16.68 0.27 0.29
N TYR A 58 15.56 0.91 -0.08
CA TYR A 58 14.70 0.46 -1.19
C TYR A 58 15.08 1.03 -2.56
N LEU A 59 16.20 1.74 -2.64
CA LEU A 59 16.55 2.48 -3.83
C LEU A 59 16.90 1.62 -5.02
N ASN A 60 17.91 0.89 -4.91
CA ASN A 60 18.39 -0.08 -5.89
C ASN A 60 19.26 -1.07 -5.12
N PRO A 61 18.75 -2.24 -4.76
CA PRO A 61 19.58 -3.24 -4.10
C PRO A 61 20.85 -3.49 -4.91
N GLY A 62 22.02 -3.22 -4.31
CA GLY A 62 23.32 -3.43 -4.95
C GLY A 62 23.92 -2.22 -5.66
N ILE A 63 23.26 -1.08 -5.73
CA ILE A 63 23.88 0.18 -6.21
C ILE A 63 24.17 1.07 -5.01
N PRO A 64 25.42 1.48 -4.76
CA PRO A 64 25.76 2.39 -3.69
C PRO A 64 24.99 3.72 -3.79
N GLU A 65 24.67 4.29 -2.64
CA GLU A 65 24.00 5.58 -2.56
C GLU A 65 24.81 6.67 -3.30
N GLY A 66 24.14 7.44 -4.14
CA GLY A 66 24.76 8.53 -4.90
C GLY A 66 25.41 8.13 -6.24
N GLU A 67 25.45 6.86 -6.59
CA GLU A 67 26.01 6.41 -7.88
C GLU A 67 24.95 6.28 -9.00
N ASP A 68 23.67 6.27 -8.67
CA ASP A 68 22.57 6.14 -9.64
C ASP A 68 22.26 7.50 -10.31
N LYS A 69 23.17 7.97 -11.13
CA LYS A 69 23.04 9.25 -11.84
C LYS A 69 22.14 9.19 -13.06
N GLU A 70 21.84 8.00 -13.58
CA GLU A 70 21.13 7.84 -14.86
C GLU A 70 19.60 7.99 -14.74
N ARG A 71 19.05 7.99 -13.52
CA ARG A 71 17.61 8.15 -13.27
C ARG A 71 17.22 9.50 -12.68
N ALA A 72 18.13 10.46 -12.74
CA ALA A 72 17.98 11.76 -12.08
C ALA A 72 16.79 12.60 -12.60
N GLU A 73 16.23 12.30 -13.77
CA GLU A 73 15.17 13.12 -14.33
C GLU A 73 13.78 12.87 -13.71
N ASN A 74 13.53 11.67 -13.17
CA ASN A 74 12.22 11.32 -12.60
C ASN A 74 12.28 10.85 -11.14
N ALA A 75 13.40 10.39 -10.66
CA ALA A 75 13.56 10.00 -9.28
C ALA A 75 14.12 11.16 -8.48
N ARG A 76 13.26 12.05 -8.11
CA ARG A 76 13.62 13.04 -7.11
C ARG A 76 13.74 12.31 -5.80
N TRP A 77 15.00 12.03 -5.48
CA TRP A 77 15.45 11.13 -4.44
C TRP A 77 15.17 11.63 -3.02
N GLU A 78 14.34 12.65 -2.85
CA GLU A 78 13.94 13.18 -1.56
C GLU A 78 12.91 12.26 -0.89
N ARG A 79 13.09 11.98 0.37
CA ARG A 79 12.04 11.39 1.19
C ARG A 79 11.02 12.47 1.53
N LEU A 80 9.73 12.11 1.45
CA LEU A 80 8.67 13.01 1.82
C LEU A 80 8.78 13.46 3.28
N LEU A 81 9.14 12.54 4.17
CA LEU A 81 9.37 12.83 5.59
C LEU A 81 10.49 13.85 5.80
N GLU A 82 11.61 13.77 5.10
CA GLU A 82 12.71 14.73 5.19
C GLU A 82 12.28 16.15 4.77
N ILE A 83 11.39 16.24 3.76
CA ILE A 83 10.80 17.53 3.37
C ILE A 83 9.87 18.05 4.46
N ALA A 84 9.05 17.17 5.04
CA ALA A 84 8.12 17.52 6.12
C ALA A 84 8.83 17.94 7.41
N GLU A 85 10.03 17.46 7.67
CA GLU A 85 10.84 17.81 8.85
C GLU A 85 11.65 19.11 8.69
N ARG A 86 11.67 19.71 7.50
CA ARG A 86 12.37 21.00 7.30
C ARG A 86 11.77 22.10 8.17
N THR A 87 12.63 22.79 8.90
CA THR A 87 12.20 23.85 9.86
C THR A 87 12.03 25.22 9.21
N ASN A 88 12.56 25.44 8.01
CA ASN A 88 12.51 26.71 7.28
C ASN A 88 11.27 26.86 6.38
N ASP A 89 10.44 25.83 6.31
CA ASP A 89 9.20 25.83 5.55
C ASP A 89 8.15 24.99 6.30
N ASN A 90 7.00 25.57 6.58
CA ASN A 90 5.92 24.96 7.35
C ASN A 90 4.70 24.58 6.48
N ARG A 91 4.81 24.72 5.16
CA ARG A 91 3.73 24.30 4.25
C ARG A 91 3.47 22.82 4.36
N PRO A 92 2.22 22.36 4.16
CA PRO A 92 1.91 20.94 4.05
C PRO A 92 2.67 20.30 2.87
N VAL A 93 2.90 19.00 2.97
CA VAL A 93 3.72 18.23 2.03
C VAL A 93 2.92 17.04 1.51
N MET A 94 3.02 16.76 0.22
CA MET A 94 2.36 15.59 -0.38
C MET A 94 3.20 14.98 -1.51
N THR A 95 2.91 13.74 -1.85
CA THR A 95 3.39 13.17 -3.10
C THR A 95 2.28 13.24 -4.15
N SER A 96 2.46 14.08 -5.16
CA SER A 96 1.43 14.35 -6.17
C SER A 96 1.28 13.24 -7.21
N GLU A 97 2.29 12.37 -7.33
CA GLU A 97 2.19 11.06 -7.94
C GLU A 97 3.06 10.08 -7.15
N TYR A 98 2.54 8.89 -6.90
CA TYR A 98 3.29 7.80 -6.29
C TYR A 98 2.66 6.44 -6.59
N ALA A 99 3.33 5.38 -6.20
CA ALA A 99 2.82 4.02 -6.33
C ALA A 99 2.34 3.71 -7.76
N HIS A 100 3.19 4.03 -8.77
CA HIS A 100 2.88 3.79 -10.17
C HIS A 100 2.45 2.35 -10.40
N CYS A 101 1.18 2.15 -10.81
CA CYS A 101 0.52 0.84 -10.77
C CYS A 101 0.79 -0.04 -12.00
N MET A 102 1.79 0.26 -12.78
CA MET A 102 2.20 -0.56 -13.91
C MET A 102 2.83 -1.88 -13.45
N GLY A 103 2.44 -2.99 -14.05
CA GLY A 103 3.03 -4.30 -13.76
C GLY A 103 2.73 -4.82 -12.35
N ASN A 104 3.76 -5.29 -11.64
CA ASN A 104 3.72 -5.81 -10.26
C ASN A 104 3.86 -4.71 -9.21
N ALA A 105 3.21 -3.61 -9.41
CA ALA A 105 3.29 -2.44 -8.56
C ALA A 105 2.58 -2.59 -7.22
N LEU A 106 2.71 -1.51 -6.43
CA LEU A 106 2.40 -1.17 -5.08
C LEU A 106 3.38 -1.72 -4.03
N GLY A 107 4.65 -1.89 -4.39
CA GLY A 107 5.70 -2.12 -3.38
C GLY A 107 5.81 -0.93 -2.42
N ASN A 108 6.00 -1.23 -1.14
CA ASN A 108 6.21 -0.25 -0.06
C ASN A 108 5.02 0.71 0.19
N PHE A 109 3.82 0.35 -0.27
CA PHE A 109 2.65 1.23 -0.14
C PHE A 109 2.24 1.45 1.32
N LYS A 110 2.33 0.41 2.13
CA LYS A 110 2.10 0.50 3.57
C LYS A 110 3.13 1.41 4.26
N GLU A 111 4.41 1.29 3.91
CA GLU A 111 5.49 2.08 4.48
C GLU A 111 5.33 3.57 4.18
N TYR A 112 4.86 3.94 2.97
CA TYR A 112 4.49 5.32 2.65
C TYR A 112 3.47 5.85 3.66
N TRP A 113 2.43 5.08 3.95
CA TRP A 113 1.36 5.52 4.83
C TRP A 113 1.74 5.48 6.30
N ASP A 114 2.64 4.59 6.70
CA ASP A 114 3.23 4.62 8.05
C ASP A 114 4.00 5.95 8.27
N GLU A 115 4.77 6.42 7.27
CA GLU A 115 5.43 7.73 7.34
C GLU A 115 4.42 8.89 7.28
N ILE A 116 3.45 8.85 6.37
CA ILE A 116 2.43 9.90 6.24
C ILE A 116 1.67 10.09 7.56
N TYR A 117 1.25 9.02 8.20
CA TYR A 117 0.58 9.11 9.50
C TYR A 117 1.50 9.53 10.66
N SER A 118 2.81 9.47 10.49
CA SER A 118 3.77 9.87 11.55
C SER A 118 4.00 11.37 11.64
N ASN A 119 3.62 12.16 10.64
CA ASN A 119 3.90 13.60 10.58
C ASN A 119 2.68 14.38 10.07
N SER A 120 2.19 15.31 10.89
CA SER A 120 0.98 16.11 10.62
C SER A 120 1.07 17.04 9.41
N ARG A 121 2.28 17.33 8.90
CA ARG A 121 2.46 18.10 7.66
C ARG A 121 2.26 17.27 6.40
N MET A 122 2.32 15.92 6.50
CA MET A 122 2.18 15.02 5.37
C MET A 122 0.71 14.76 5.08
N LEU A 123 0.22 15.20 3.93
CA LEU A 123 -1.19 15.11 3.55
C LEU A 123 -1.57 13.77 2.92
N GLY A 124 -0.61 13.07 2.32
CA GLY A 124 -0.86 11.86 1.54
C GLY A 124 -0.31 11.96 0.12
N GLY A 125 -1.01 11.36 -0.83
CA GLY A 125 -0.61 11.37 -2.23
C GLY A 125 -1.67 10.84 -3.17
N PHE A 126 -1.41 10.99 -4.48
CA PHE A 126 -2.27 10.50 -5.54
C PHE A 126 -1.61 9.32 -6.26
N ILE A 127 -2.24 8.15 -6.18
CA ILE A 127 -1.76 6.94 -6.87
C ILE A 127 -1.81 7.16 -8.38
N TRP A 128 -0.76 6.82 -9.08
CA TRP A 128 -0.75 6.77 -10.53
C TRP A 128 -0.87 5.30 -11.01
N ASP A 129 -2.03 4.78 -11.47
CA ASP A 129 -3.24 5.57 -11.63
C ASP A 129 -4.42 4.72 -11.10
N TRP A 130 -5.66 5.22 -11.14
CA TRP A 130 -6.81 4.48 -10.61
C TRP A 130 -7.25 3.34 -11.53
N VAL A 131 -7.30 3.57 -12.84
CA VAL A 131 -7.86 2.62 -13.80
C VAL A 131 -6.97 2.46 -15.03
N ASP A 132 -6.76 1.23 -15.48
CA ASP A 132 -6.13 0.96 -16.76
C ASP A 132 -6.88 1.68 -17.90
N GLN A 133 -6.13 2.40 -18.73
CA GLN A 133 -6.68 3.27 -19.78
C GLN A 133 -6.81 2.55 -21.14
N GLY A 134 -6.81 1.21 -21.15
CA GLY A 134 -7.00 0.42 -22.36
C GLY A 134 -8.42 0.53 -22.91
N ILE A 135 -8.56 0.40 -24.22
CA ILE A 135 -9.81 0.53 -24.96
C ILE A 135 -10.19 -0.85 -25.54
N TYR A 136 -11.45 -1.23 -25.42
CA TYR A 136 -11.91 -2.48 -26.01
C TYR A 136 -11.86 -2.44 -27.54
N LYS A 137 -11.29 -3.49 -28.12
CA LYS A 137 -11.22 -3.72 -29.56
C LYS A 137 -11.74 -5.12 -29.88
N ILE A 138 -12.62 -5.22 -30.90
CA ILE A 138 -13.09 -6.51 -31.41
C ILE A 138 -12.15 -6.95 -32.52
N LEU A 139 -11.59 -8.14 -32.37
CA LEU A 139 -10.73 -8.77 -33.37
C LEU A 139 -11.53 -9.34 -34.53
N PRO A 140 -10.91 -9.61 -35.70
CA PRO A 140 -11.59 -10.19 -36.85
C PRO A 140 -12.28 -11.54 -36.60
N ASP A 141 -11.82 -12.28 -35.60
CA ASP A 141 -12.41 -13.56 -35.16
C ASP A 141 -13.54 -13.42 -34.13
N GLY A 142 -13.95 -12.14 -33.84
CA GLY A 142 -15.01 -11.82 -32.89
C GLY A 142 -14.59 -11.78 -31.41
N ARG A 143 -13.34 -12.11 -31.07
CA ARG A 143 -12.84 -11.98 -29.70
C ARG A 143 -12.66 -10.52 -29.35
N GLN A 144 -12.94 -10.19 -28.09
CA GLN A 144 -12.67 -8.88 -27.53
C GLN A 144 -11.30 -8.87 -26.85
N MET A 145 -10.53 -7.81 -27.07
CA MET A 145 -9.29 -7.55 -26.35
C MET A 145 -9.29 -6.13 -25.77
N VAL A 146 -8.52 -5.91 -24.75
CA VAL A 146 -8.17 -4.56 -24.26
C VAL A 146 -6.94 -4.11 -25.03
N ALA A 147 -7.10 -3.10 -25.86
CA ALA A 147 -6.08 -2.58 -26.76
C ALA A 147 -5.33 -1.39 -26.13
N TYR A 148 -4.11 -1.17 -26.58
CA TYR A 148 -3.24 -0.08 -26.14
C TYR A 148 -2.53 0.58 -27.33
N GLY A 149 -1.57 1.45 -27.06
CA GLY A 149 -0.89 2.24 -28.08
C GLY A 149 -0.23 1.39 -29.17
N GLY A 150 -0.57 1.68 -30.42
CA GLY A 150 -0.15 0.95 -31.61
C GLY A 150 -1.16 -0.08 -32.11
N ASP A 151 -2.08 -0.55 -31.29
CA ASP A 151 -3.07 -1.55 -31.68
C ASP A 151 -4.12 -1.01 -32.68
N PHE A 152 -4.26 0.30 -32.76
CA PHE A 152 -5.13 1.00 -33.72
C PHE A 152 -4.35 1.56 -34.91
N GLY A 153 -3.05 1.24 -35.05
CA GLY A 153 -2.19 1.77 -36.11
C GLY A 153 -1.66 3.18 -35.83
N ASP A 154 -1.86 3.68 -34.62
CA ASP A 154 -1.41 4.99 -34.15
C ASP A 154 0.11 5.05 -33.98
N GLN A 155 0.70 6.17 -34.41
CA GLN A 155 2.13 6.46 -34.26
C GLN A 155 2.34 7.98 -34.13
N PRO A 156 3.21 8.43 -33.18
CA PRO A 156 3.94 7.63 -32.19
C PRO A 156 3.01 7.08 -31.09
N ASN A 157 3.46 6.04 -30.37
CA ASN A 157 2.73 5.51 -29.23
C ASN A 157 3.68 4.99 -28.15
N LEU A 158 3.18 4.81 -26.93
CA LEU A 158 3.91 4.28 -25.77
C LEU A 158 3.48 2.84 -25.42
N LYS A 159 2.83 2.14 -26.36
CA LYS A 159 2.39 0.76 -26.17
C LYS A 159 1.55 0.59 -24.88
N ALA A 160 1.91 -0.40 -24.06
CA ALA A 160 1.20 -0.73 -22.83
C ALA A 160 1.39 0.27 -21.67
N PHE A 161 2.04 1.43 -21.90
CA PHE A 161 2.25 2.46 -20.87
C PHE A 161 0.96 3.22 -20.49
N CYS A 162 -0.18 2.64 -20.76
CA CYS A 162 -1.51 3.06 -20.32
C CYS A 162 -2.17 2.02 -19.40
N PHE A 163 -1.48 0.90 -19.10
CA PHE A 163 -1.94 -0.14 -18.16
C PHE A 163 -1.26 0.07 -16.80
N ASN A 164 -1.63 1.12 -16.15
CA ASN A 164 -1.07 1.60 -14.89
C ASN A 164 -2.13 1.80 -13.79
N GLY A 165 -3.29 1.15 -13.94
CA GLY A 165 -4.40 1.24 -13.01
C GLY A 165 -4.28 0.33 -11.78
N VAL A 166 -4.86 0.79 -10.68
CA VAL A 166 -5.20 -0.03 -9.51
C VAL A 166 -6.23 -1.08 -9.89
N VAL A 167 -7.18 -0.71 -10.76
CA VAL A 167 -8.19 -1.61 -11.32
C VAL A 167 -8.03 -1.71 -12.84
N MET A 168 -8.57 -2.76 -13.43
CA MET A 168 -8.54 -2.97 -14.86
C MET A 168 -9.46 -1.98 -15.62
N SER A 169 -9.35 -1.94 -16.95
CA SER A 169 -10.16 -1.07 -17.83
C SER A 169 -11.67 -1.28 -17.67
N ASP A 170 -12.11 -2.49 -17.37
CA ASP A 170 -13.51 -2.88 -17.08
C ASP A 170 -13.93 -2.68 -15.63
N ARG A 171 -13.02 -2.18 -14.79
CA ARG A 171 -13.17 -1.98 -13.34
C ARG A 171 -13.07 -3.27 -12.52
N GLU A 172 -12.66 -4.39 -13.11
CA GLU A 172 -12.31 -5.56 -12.31
C GLU A 172 -11.17 -5.25 -11.35
N THR A 173 -11.28 -5.77 -10.13
CA THR A 173 -10.30 -5.52 -9.08
C THR A 173 -9.05 -6.37 -9.30
N THR A 174 -7.89 -5.79 -9.01
CA THR A 174 -6.60 -6.46 -9.04
C THR A 174 -6.07 -6.68 -7.61
N PRO A 175 -5.00 -7.45 -7.41
CA PRO A 175 -4.33 -7.52 -6.10
C PRO A 175 -3.95 -6.16 -5.53
N LYS A 176 -3.59 -5.18 -6.37
CA LYS A 176 -3.27 -3.80 -6.00
C LYS A 176 -4.44 -3.10 -5.29
N TYR A 177 -5.66 -3.33 -5.76
CA TYR A 177 -6.87 -2.78 -5.16
C TYR A 177 -7.04 -3.22 -3.69
N TRP A 178 -6.76 -4.47 -3.39
CA TRP A 178 -6.89 -4.99 -2.03
C TRP A 178 -5.83 -4.43 -1.09
N GLU A 179 -4.62 -4.20 -1.59
CA GLU A 179 -3.57 -3.51 -0.83
C GLU A 179 -3.98 -2.06 -0.54
N VAL A 180 -4.45 -1.32 -1.55
CA VAL A 180 -4.95 0.05 -1.37
C VAL A 180 -6.10 0.09 -0.36
N LYS A 181 -7.10 -0.81 -0.49
CA LYS A 181 -8.22 -0.89 0.44
C LYS A 181 -7.74 -1.08 1.88
N LYS A 182 -6.78 -1.96 2.11
CA LYS A 182 -6.25 -2.25 3.43
C LYS A 182 -5.48 -1.07 4.01
N VAL A 183 -4.58 -0.49 3.24
CA VAL A 183 -3.71 0.61 3.69
C VAL A 183 -4.50 1.90 3.94
N TYR A 184 -5.49 2.18 3.09
CA TYR A 184 -6.37 3.35 3.21
C TYR A 184 -7.51 3.17 4.23
N ALA A 185 -7.62 2.00 4.86
CA ALA A 185 -8.70 1.79 5.82
C ALA A 185 -8.68 2.88 6.91
N PRO A 186 -9.84 3.50 7.20
CA PRO A 186 -9.93 4.59 8.17
C PRO A 186 -9.86 4.08 9.63
N VAL A 187 -9.67 2.79 9.82
CA VAL A 187 -9.47 2.15 11.13
C VAL A 187 -8.25 1.26 11.04
N LYS A 188 -7.37 1.31 12.03
CA LYS A 188 -6.25 0.38 12.19
C LYS A 188 -6.51 -0.51 13.40
N LEU A 189 -6.26 -1.80 13.24
CA LEU A 189 -6.31 -2.78 14.33
C LEU A 189 -4.93 -3.38 14.54
N GLU A 190 -4.50 -3.46 15.78
CA GLU A 190 -3.23 -4.10 16.17
C GLU A 190 -3.44 -4.98 17.39
N MET A 191 -2.83 -6.17 17.41
CA MET A 191 -2.86 -7.03 18.58
C MET A 191 -1.97 -6.43 19.68
N GLU A 192 -2.55 -6.21 20.86
CA GLU A 192 -1.79 -5.77 22.03
C GLU A 192 -1.17 -6.99 22.71
N LYS A 193 0.16 -7.07 22.68
CA LYS A 193 0.95 -8.08 23.39
C LYS A 193 1.49 -7.50 24.70
N ASP A 194 1.56 -8.32 25.73
CA ASP A 194 2.15 -7.89 27.00
C ASP A 194 3.69 -7.80 26.89
N LEU A 195 4.20 -6.60 26.71
CA LEU A 195 5.64 -6.34 26.66
C LEU A 195 6.27 -6.15 28.07
N GLN A 196 5.58 -6.52 29.16
CA GLN A 196 6.06 -6.26 30.52
C GLN A 196 7.10 -7.25 31.05
N VAL A 197 7.65 -8.12 30.25
CA VAL A 197 8.82 -8.90 30.67
C VAL A 197 10.05 -8.38 29.95
N PHE A 198 10.69 -7.35 30.52
CA PHE A 198 12.09 -7.09 30.21
C PHE A 198 12.90 -8.25 30.84
N PRO A 199 13.54 -9.15 30.08
CA PRO A 199 14.46 -10.09 30.67
C PRO A 199 15.62 -9.27 31.23
N LYS A 200 15.91 -9.44 32.51
CA LYS A 200 17.25 -9.10 33.02
C LYS A 200 18.24 -9.86 32.14
N GLU A 201 19.36 -9.23 31.83
CA GLU A 201 20.41 -9.69 30.88
C GLU A 201 20.91 -11.15 31.04
N GLN A 202 20.35 -11.95 31.91
CA GLN A 202 20.78 -13.33 32.21
C GLN A 202 19.77 -14.43 31.81
N ASP A 203 18.54 -14.12 31.34
CA ASP A 203 17.56 -15.12 30.90
C ASP A 203 17.29 -15.01 29.41
N LEU A 204 18.28 -15.42 28.63
CA LEU A 204 18.20 -15.48 27.14
C LEU A 204 17.29 -16.60 26.60
N LEU A 205 16.40 -17.18 27.41
CA LEU A 205 15.55 -18.32 27.03
C LEU A 205 14.05 -18.13 27.29
N VAL A 206 13.57 -16.92 27.51
CA VAL A 206 12.13 -16.68 27.44
C VAL A 206 11.76 -16.64 25.96
N LYS A 207 11.31 -17.76 25.45
CA LYS A 207 10.71 -17.84 24.11
C LYS A 207 9.53 -16.88 24.08
N GLU A 208 9.40 -16.07 23.04
CA GLU A 208 8.25 -15.19 22.72
C GLU A 208 6.89 -15.91 22.79
N GLN A 209 6.90 -17.19 23.01
CA GLN A 209 5.81 -18.17 22.87
C GLN A 209 4.76 -18.16 23.97
N ASP A 210 4.96 -17.43 25.09
CA ASP A 210 4.05 -17.47 26.24
C ASP A 210 3.30 -16.15 26.52
N VAL A 211 3.38 -15.16 25.62
CA VAL A 211 2.69 -13.88 25.80
C VAL A 211 1.28 -13.99 25.22
N LEU A 212 0.28 -14.20 26.08
CA LEU A 212 -1.11 -14.18 25.68
C LEU A 212 -1.51 -12.75 25.23
N PRO A 213 -2.22 -12.62 24.12
CA PRO A 213 -2.73 -11.33 23.68
C PRO A 213 -3.74 -10.78 24.69
N LYS A 214 -3.60 -9.51 25.09
CA LYS A 214 -4.47 -8.85 26.06
C LYS A 214 -5.70 -8.22 25.45
N GLY A 215 -5.60 -7.75 24.22
CA GLY A 215 -6.66 -6.99 23.57
C GLY A 215 -6.29 -6.58 22.15
N LEU A 216 -7.14 -5.77 21.57
CA LEU A 216 -6.90 -5.11 20.30
C LEU A 216 -6.81 -3.61 20.52
N ARG A 217 -5.76 -3.02 20.00
CA ARG A 217 -5.62 -1.58 19.90
C ARG A 217 -6.33 -1.13 18.62
N VAL A 218 -7.20 -0.13 18.75
CA VAL A 218 -8.04 0.43 17.67
C VAL A 218 -7.64 1.88 17.47
N THR A 219 -7.09 2.22 16.33
CA THR A 219 -6.77 3.60 15.98
C THR A 219 -7.81 4.12 14.98
N ASN A 220 -8.43 5.25 15.30
CA ASN A 220 -9.33 5.94 14.41
C ASN A 220 -8.50 6.86 13.48
N ARG A 221 -8.42 6.49 12.21
CA ARG A 221 -7.73 7.26 11.16
C ARG A 221 -8.64 8.22 10.40
N ASN A 222 -9.93 8.29 10.75
CA ASN A 222 -10.78 9.34 10.21
C ASN A 222 -10.30 10.71 10.71
N HIS A 223 -10.59 11.76 9.92
CA HIS A 223 -10.22 13.13 10.27
C HIS A 223 -11.34 13.88 11.01
N HIS A 224 -12.60 13.47 10.85
CA HIS A 224 -13.76 14.27 11.28
C HIS A 224 -14.85 13.47 11.99
N ILE A 225 -14.80 12.14 11.98
CA ILE A 225 -15.84 11.28 12.56
C ILE A 225 -15.24 10.26 13.52
N GLY A 226 -16.02 9.89 14.54
CA GLY A 226 -15.72 8.79 15.44
C GLY A 226 -15.95 7.41 14.80
N LEU A 227 -15.97 6.38 15.63
CA LEU A 227 -16.17 4.99 15.17
C LEU A 227 -17.62 4.50 15.31
N GLU A 228 -18.55 5.34 15.70
CA GLU A 228 -19.96 4.99 16.00
C GLU A 228 -20.71 4.47 14.77
N GLY A 229 -20.26 4.85 13.57
CA GLY A 229 -20.80 4.41 12.29
C GLY A 229 -20.35 3.01 11.87
N TYR A 230 -19.52 2.34 12.66
CA TYR A 230 -18.97 1.03 12.35
C TYR A 230 -19.41 -0.03 13.36
N ARG A 231 -19.31 -1.29 12.95
CA ARG A 231 -19.43 -2.49 13.79
C ARG A 231 -18.17 -3.31 13.67
N CYS A 232 -17.79 -3.99 14.74
CA CYS A 232 -16.65 -4.90 14.78
C CYS A 232 -17.14 -6.35 14.88
N LEU A 233 -17.04 -7.08 13.79
CA LEU A 233 -17.42 -8.49 13.72
C LEU A 233 -16.16 -9.35 13.87
N TRP A 234 -16.28 -10.48 14.57
CA TRP A 234 -15.17 -11.41 14.71
C TRP A 234 -15.57 -12.85 14.38
N THR A 235 -14.59 -13.64 13.98
CA THR A 235 -14.73 -15.08 13.75
C THR A 235 -13.48 -15.80 14.24
N LEU A 236 -13.67 -16.79 15.10
CA LEU A 236 -12.62 -17.69 15.55
C LEU A 236 -12.45 -18.83 14.54
N ILE A 237 -11.22 -19.05 14.12
CA ILE A 237 -10.82 -20.10 13.17
C ILE A 237 -9.87 -21.06 13.90
N GLU A 238 -10.14 -22.35 13.86
CA GLU A 238 -9.26 -23.39 14.36
C GLU A 238 -8.95 -24.38 13.24
N ASN A 239 -7.67 -24.55 12.94
CA ASN A 239 -7.20 -25.41 11.83
C ASN A 239 -7.96 -25.16 10.52
N GLY A 240 -8.17 -23.88 10.18
CA GLY A 240 -8.90 -23.44 8.98
C GLY A 240 -10.42 -23.59 9.04
N LYS A 241 -11.00 -24.08 10.15
CA LYS A 241 -12.45 -24.23 10.32
C LYS A 241 -13.00 -23.13 11.23
N LYS A 242 -14.14 -22.56 10.84
CA LYS A 242 -14.87 -21.60 11.66
C LYS A 242 -15.49 -22.30 12.87
N MET A 243 -15.17 -21.79 14.06
CA MET A 243 -15.64 -22.31 15.34
C MET A 243 -16.75 -21.44 15.93
N GLU A 244 -16.45 -20.17 16.15
CA GLU A 244 -17.34 -19.20 16.80
C GLU A 244 -17.30 -17.88 16.04
N GLN A 245 -18.29 -17.05 16.26
CA GLN A 245 -18.36 -15.69 15.74
C GLN A 245 -19.20 -14.80 16.65
N GLY A 246 -19.00 -13.51 16.54
CA GLY A 246 -19.76 -12.53 17.29
C GLY A 246 -19.43 -11.10 16.90
N GLU A 247 -19.82 -10.19 17.77
CA GLU A 247 -19.55 -8.76 17.63
C GLU A 247 -18.81 -8.26 18.87
N LEU A 248 -17.84 -7.38 18.69
CA LEU A 248 -17.15 -6.65 19.75
C LEU A 248 -17.62 -5.21 19.75
N ALA A 249 -17.77 -4.64 20.95
CA ALA A 249 -18.05 -3.23 21.10
C ALA A 249 -16.78 -2.42 20.72
N LEU A 250 -16.90 -1.55 19.72
CA LEU A 250 -15.84 -0.60 19.40
C LEU A 250 -15.75 0.46 20.51
N PRO A 251 -14.53 0.84 20.92
CA PRO A 251 -14.35 1.94 21.86
C PRO A 251 -14.76 3.26 21.22
N LEU A 252 -15.19 4.21 22.05
CA LEU A 252 -15.40 5.60 21.63
C LEU A 252 -14.02 6.25 21.45
N VAL A 253 -13.60 6.40 20.19
CA VAL A 253 -12.29 6.92 19.83
C VAL A 253 -12.46 8.12 18.90
N ALA A 254 -11.99 9.28 19.35
CA ALA A 254 -12.01 10.49 18.56
C ALA A 254 -11.10 10.37 17.30
N PRO A 255 -11.29 11.21 16.28
CA PRO A 255 -10.40 11.26 15.12
C PRO A 255 -8.93 11.42 15.53
N GLY A 256 -8.07 10.58 14.96
CA GLY A 256 -6.62 10.56 15.25
C GLY A 256 -6.22 9.85 16.54
N GLU A 257 -7.18 9.48 17.39
CA GLU A 257 -6.92 8.86 18.69
C GLU A 257 -6.89 7.32 18.61
N THR A 258 -6.38 6.72 19.67
CA THR A 258 -6.29 5.26 19.83
C THR A 258 -6.96 4.82 21.13
N GLY A 259 -7.78 3.79 21.05
CA GLY A 259 -8.38 3.10 22.18
C GLY A 259 -8.04 1.62 22.18
N THR A 260 -8.47 0.92 23.22
CA THR A 260 -8.33 -0.54 23.34
C THR A 260 -9.67 -1.22 23.49
N MET A 261 -9.79 -2.44 22.99
CA MET A 261 -10.94 -3.32 23.21
C MET A 261 -10.49 -4.71 23.61
N ALA A 262 -11.26 -5.35 24.47
CA ALA A 262 -10.99 -6.72 24.89
C ALA A 262 -11.14 -7.69 23.72
N LEU A 263 -10.39 -8.79 23.77
CA LEU A 263 -10.61 -9.93 22.89
C LEU A 263 -11.94 -10.62 23.26
N PRO A 264 -12.55 -11.37 22.33
CA PRO A 264 -13.69 -12.21 22.66
C PRO A 264 -13.30 -13.26 23.72
N ASP A 265 -14.21 -13.55 24.65
CA ASP A 265 -14.00 -14.61 25.64
C ASP A 265 -14.22 -15.98 24.96
N VAL A 266 -13.14 -16.54 24.45
CA VAL A 266 -13.12 -17.80 23.70
C VAL A 266 -12.07 -18.75 24.27
N LYS A 267 -12.37 -20.05 24.20
CA LYS A 267 -11.40 -21.09 24.58
C LYS A 267 -10.40 -21.30 23.46
N ILE A 268 -9.13 -21.11 23.75
CA ILE A 268 -8.03 -21.31 22.79
C ILE A 268 -7.48 -22.73 22.97
N ASN A 269 -7.57 -23.52 21.92
CA ASN A 269 -6.91 -24.83 21.86
C ASN A 269 -5.42 -24.65 21.57
N LYS A 270 -4.58 -24.89 22.56
CA LYS A 270 -3.12 -24.72 22.43
C LYS A 270 -2.46 -25.69 21.45
N GLN A 271 -3.16 -26.74 21.03
CA GLN A 271 -2.65 -27.77 20.09
C GLN A 271 -3.14 -27.57 18.66
N ALA A 272 -3.84 -26.49 18.38
CA ALA A 272 -4.37 -26.15 17.06
C ALA A 272 -3.87 -24.79 16.60
N ASP A 273 -3.81 -24.56 15.28
CA ASP A 273 -3.64 -23.22 14.71
C ASP A 273 -4.92 -22.42 14.94
N VAL A 274 -4.87 -21.44 15.86
CA VAL A 274 -6.04 -20.63 16.24
C VAL A 274 -5.85 -19.20 15.74
N ARG A 275 -6.80 -18.74 14.93
CA ARG A 275 -6.81 -17.41 14.32
C ARG A 275 -8.08 -16.67 14.68
N LEU A 276 -7.94 -15.38 14.95
CA LEU A 276 -9.06 -14.46 15.11
C LEU A 276 -9.14 -13.57 13.87
N ASN A 277 -10.20 -13.75 13.08
CA ASN A 277 -10.53 -12.81 12.01
C ASN A 277 -11.41 -11.70 12.60
N VAL A 278 -11.05 -10.45 12.32
CA VAL A 278 -11.79 -9.28 12.76
C VAL A 278 -12.13 -8.44 11.54
N SER A 279 -13.40 -8.10 11.37
CA SER A 279 -13.86 -7.24 10.27
C SER A 279 -14.57 -6.00 10.84
N ILE A 280 -14.15 -4.83 10.39
CA ILE A 280 -14.84 -3.57 10.60
C ILE A 280 -15.79 -3.36 9.43
N VAL A 281 -17.07 -3.18 9.70
CA VAL A 281 -18.10 -3.02 8.67
C VAL A 281 -18.95 -1.78 8.94
N LEU A 282 -19.57 -1.22 7.89
CA LEU A 282 -20.55 -0.14 8.06
C LEU A 282 -21.74 -0.61 8.86
N LYS A 283 -22.17 0.20 9.82
CA LYS A 283 -23.34 -0.07 10.67
C LYS A 283 -24.64 0.20 9.92
N GLU A 284 -24.67 1.24 9.12
CA GLU A 284 -25.83 1.74 8.39
C GLU A 284 -25.50 2.00 6.93
N ASP A 285 -26.50 2.23 6.09
CA ASP A 285 -26.30 2.63 4.70
C ASP A 285 -25.60 3.99 4.61
N ALA A 286 -24.56 4.06 3.80
CA ALA A 286 -23.91 5.30 3.40
C ALA A 286 -24.24 5.62 1.94
N LEU A 287 -23.91 6.85 1.47
CA LEU A 287 -24.12 7.24 0.08
C LEU A 287 -23.35 6.33 -0.92
N TRP A 288 -22.26 5.75 -0.50
CA TRP A 288 -21.31 5.01 -1.33
C TRP A 288 -21.33 3.49 -1.10
N ALA A 289 -21.91 3.00 0.00
CA ALA A 289 -22.02 1.57 0.28
C ALA A 289 -23.18 1.25 1.22
N LYS A 290 -23.63 0.00 1.22
CA LYS A 290 -24.68 -0.51 2.10
C LYS A 290 -24.14 -0.91 3.46
N ALA A 291 -25.02 -0.95 4.46
CA ALA A 291 -24.74 -1.54 5.75
C ALA A 291 -24.13 -2.93 5.62
N GLY A 292 -23.13 -3.24 6.44
CA GLY A 292 -22.37 -4.48 6.34
C GLY A 292 -21.21 -4.45 5.34
N HIS A 293 -21.02 -3.35 4.58
CA HIS A 293 -19.84 -3.22 3.72
C HIS A 293 -18.55 -3.28 4.55
N GLU A 294 -17.63 -4.16 4.16
CA GLU A 294 -16.36 -4.37 4.86
C GLU A 294 -15.37 -3.25 4.58
N ILE A 295 -15.01 -2.52 5.63
CA ILE A 295 -14.03 -1.43 5.62
C ILE A 295 -12.61 -1.96 5.81
N LEU A 296 -12.44 -2.86 6.77
CA LEU A 296 -11.16 -3.47 7.13
C LEU A 296 -11.39 -4.93 7.51
N LYS A 297 -10.44 -5.77 7.16
CA LYS A 297 -10.33 -7.13 7.66
C LYS A 297 -8.91 -7.42 8.11
N GLU A 298 -8.78 -7.94 9.32
CA GLU A 298 -7.52 -8.39 9.90
C GLU A 298 -7.62 -9.83 10.37
N GLN A 299 -6.49 -10.50 10.38
CA GLN A 299 -6.36 -11.82 10.98
C GLN A 299 -5.20 -11.83 11.98
N PHE A 300 -5.50 -12.25 13.20
CA PHE A 300 -4.52 -12.34 14.27
C PHE A 300 -4.30 -13.78 14.69
N ALA A 301 -3.04 -14.18 14.87
CA ALA A 301 -2.71 -15.42 15.52
C ALA A 301 -2.97 -15.28 17.04
N LEU A 302 -3.77 -16.19 17.61
CA LEU A 302 -4.01 -16.25 19.04
C LEU A 302 -3.02 -17.18 19.77
N ASN A 303 -2.31 -18.01 19.02
CA ASN A 303 -1.18 -18.81 19.51
C ASN A 303 -0.16 -19.00 18.37
N ASP A 304 1.03 -19.44 18.72
CA ASP A 304 2.13 -19.66 17.77
C ASP A 304 2.15 -21.11 17.24
N HIS A 305 1.07 -21.85 17.46
CA HIS A 305 0.98 -23.21 16.91
C HIS A 305 0.78 -23.13 15.39
N LEU A 306 1.87 -23.24 14.68
CA LEU A 306 1.81 -23.53 13.24
C LEU A 306 1.32 -24.98 13.10
N MET A 307 0.32 -25.21 12.26
CA MET A 307 0.00 -26.59 11.86
C MET A 307 1.30 -27.24 11.42
N ALA A 308 1.79 -28.20 12.20
CA ALA A 308 2.84 -29.09 11.72
C ALA A 308 2.34 -29.63 10.38
N VAL A 309 3.04 -29.34 9.30
CA VAL A 309 2.86 -30.08 8.05
C VAL A 309 2.96 -31.53 8.47
N ALA A 310 1.88 -32.28 8.31
CA ALA A 310 1.76 -33.62 8.86
C ALA A 310 3.04 -34.37 8.53
N ASP A 311 3.78 -34.76 9.57
CA ASP A 311 4.99 -35.58 9.42
C ASP A 311 4.60 -36.82 8.62
N GLY A 312 5.03 -36.89 7.37
CA GLY A 312 4.69 -37.99 6.48
C GLY A 312 4.20 -37.60 5.08
N VAL A 313 3.75 -36.36 4.84
CA VAL A 313 3.66 -35.84 3.48
C VAL A 313 5.08 -35.37 3.09
N GLN A 314 5.96 -36.35 2.83
CA GLN A 314 7.08 -36.05 1.95
C GLN A 314 6.44 -35.48 0.68
N PRO A 315 6.70 -34.24 0.30
CA PRO A 315 6.29 -33.72 -0.99
C PRO A 315 6.86 -34.73 -1.98
N GLY A 316 5.95 -35.56 -2.53
CA GLY A 316 6.39 -36.55 -3.49
C GLY A 316 7.23 -35.79 -4.50
N ARG A 317 8.53 -36.07 -4.57
CA ARG A 317 9.40 -35.53 -5.58
C ARG A 317 8.82 -35.90 -6.94
N ARG A 318 7.82 -35.14 -7.39
CA ARG A 318 7.53 -35.08 -8.81
C ARG A 318 8.81 -34.53 -9.40
N LYS A 319 9.56 -35.37 -10.07
CA LYS A 319 10.64 -34.92 -10.95
C LYS A 319 10.00 -33.99 -11.97
N SER A 320 9.90 -32.73 -11.58
CA SER A 320 9.58 -31.64 -12.49
C SER A 320 10.73 -31.61 -13.47
N LYS A 321 10.45 -31.55 -14.75
CA LYS A 321 11.46 -31.27 -15.77
C LYS A 321 12.08 -29.87 -15.63
N PHE A 322 11.64 -29.08 -14.66
CA PHE A 322 12.13 -27.76 -14.37
C PHE A 322 12.95 -27.80 -13.08
N SER A 323 14.27 -27.82 -13.24
CA SER A 323 15.28 -27.85 -12.17
C SER A 323 15.29 -26.62 -11.27
N VAL A 324 14.49 -25.60 -11.54
CA VAL A 324 14.42 -24.36 -10.75
C VAL A 324 13.95 -24.62 -9.31
N LEU A 325 13.11 -25.63 -9.08
CA LEU A 325 12.65 -25.99 -7.73
C LEU A 325 13.68 -26.76 -6.91
N ASP A 326 14.72 -27.29 -7.53
CA ASP A 326 15.80 -28.01 -6.84
C ASP A 326 16.86 -27.04 -6.24
N LEU A 327 16.78 -25.74 -6.52
CA LEU A 327 17.71 -24.71 -6.05
C LEU A 327 17.29 -24.05 -4.72
N TRP A 328 16.13 -24.43 -4.16
CA TRP A 328 15.58 -23.76 -3.00
C TRP A 328 15.48 -24.75 -1.83
N GLU A 329 16.32 -24.54 -0.83
CA GLU A 329 16.36 -25.41 0.36
C GLU A 329 15.15 -25.19 1.29
N ASP A 330 14.42 -24.06 1.14
CA ASP A 330 13.26 -23.73 1.97
C ASP A 330 11.96 -23.68 1.17
N SER A 331 10.93 -24.37 1.68
CA SER A 331 9.62 -24.50 1.06
C SER A 331 8.76 -23.25 1.26
N TYR A 332 9.08 -22.14 0.64
CA TYR A 332 8.20 -20.99 0.60
C TYR A 332 7.20 -21.12 -0.57
N PHE A 333 5.93 -20.81 -0.31
CA PHE A 333 4.97 -20.64 -1.39
C PHE A 333 5.36 -19.42 -2.22
N GLN A 334 5.71 -19.64 -3.47
CA GLN A 334 6.01 -18.60 -4.43
C GLN A 334 5.01 -18.65 -5.57
N ALA A 335 4.32 -17.54 -5.80
CA ALA A 335 3.42 -17.36 -6.92
C ALA A 335 4.04 -16.39 -7.91
N PHE A 336 4.41 -16.88 -9.08
CA PHE A 336 4.90 -16.07 -10.19
C PHE A 336 3.77 -15.91 -11.20
N ARG A 337 3.49 -14.70 -11.63
CA ARG A 337 2.65 -14.46 -12.79
C ARG A 337 3.49 -14.47 -14.07
N ALA A 338 2.87 -14.85 -15.18
CA ALA A 338 3.50 -14.71 -16.48
C ALA A 338 3.84 -13.23 -16.77
N PRO A 339 5.00 -12.95 -17.40
CA PRO A 339 5.31 -11.59 -17.85
C PRO A 339 4.23 -11.03 -18.76
N THR A 340 3.76 -9.84 -18.46
CA THR A 340 2.80 -9.10 -19.29
C THR A 340 3.54 -8.23 -20.32
N ASP A 341 2.79 -7.58 -21.20
CA ASP A 341 3.38 -6.62 -22.15
C ASP A 341 4.00 -5.42 -21.43
N ASN A 342 3.50 -5.06 -20.25
CA ASN A 342 4.11 -4.04 -19.40
C ASN A 342 5.52 -4.46 -18.95
N ASP A 343 5.69 -5.70 -18.53
CA ASP A 343 7.02 -6.20 -18.12
C ASP A 343 8.00 -6.24 -19.29
N LYS A 344 7.51 -6.47 -20.52
CA LYS A 344 8.33 -6.48 -21.73
C LYS A 344 8.75 -5.08 -22.17
N SER A 345 7.90 -4.08 -21.98
CA SER A 345 8.14 -2.72 -22.46
C SER A 345 8.93 -1.86 -21.47
N PHE A 346 8.69 -2.03 -20.17
CA PHE A 346 9.26 -1.20 -19.11
C PHE A 346 10.31 -1.93 -18.26
N GLY A 347 10.14 -3.21 -18.06
CA GLY A 347 11.01 -4.06 -17.26
C GLY A 347 11.93 -4.96 -18.09
N ASN A 348 12.49 -4.46 -19.18
CA ASN A 348 13.36 -5.27 -20.06
C ASN A 348 14.55 -5.92 -19.32
N TRP A 349 14.95 -5.36 -18.20
CA TRP A 349 15.98 -5.90 -17.30
C TRP A 349 15.44 -7.10 -16.48
N LEU A 350 14.19 -7.07 -16.01
CA LEU A 350 13.55 -8.21 -15.36
C LEU A 350 13.29 -9.36 -16.35
N ALA A 351 12.89 -9.03 -17.57
CA ALA A 351 12.61 -10.04 -18.60
C ALA A 351 13.88 -10.66 -19.22
N LYS A 352 15.05 -10.03 -19.11
CA LYS A 352 16.31 -10.60 -19.59
C LYS A 352 16.69 -11.86 -18.82
N ASP A 353 16.53 -11.83 -17.51
CA ASP A 353 16.89 -12.96 -16.65
C ASP A 353 15.94 -14.17 -16.84
N TRP A 354 14.71 -13.90 -17.25
CA TRP A 354 13.70 -14.94 -17.51
C TRP A 354 13.81 -15.59 -18.90
N LYS A 355 14.48 -14.93 -19.86
CA LYS A 355 14.71 -15.49 -21.20
C LYS A 355 15.92 -16.42 -21.25
N ASN A 356 16.77 -16.36 -20.25
CA ASN A 356 18.00 -17.16 -20.15
C ASN A 356 17.87 -18.33 -19.17
N GLN A 357 16.70 -18.56 -18.61
CA GLN A 357 16.32 -19.73 -17.82
C GLN A 357 15.26 -20.57 -18.57
#